data_b96ee373bcb92911ab6b1e322b4637ed
#
_entry.id   b96ee373bcb92911ab6b1e322b4637ed
#
_cell.length_a   1.000
_cell.length_b   1.000
_cell.length_c   1.000
_cell.angle_alpha   90.00
_cell.angle_beta   90.00
_cell.angle_gamma   90.00
#
_symmetry.space_group_name_H-M   'P 1'
#
loop_
_entity.id
_entity.type
_entity.pdbx_description
1 polymer ?
#
loop_
_entity_poly.entity_id
_entity_poly.type
_entity_poly.pdbx_seq_one_letter_code
_entity_poly.pdbx_strand_id
1 'polypeptide(L)'
;LSSVKEMIDSTPKSKIGMLCNLGDFLHWDGLEQLTPSGKNLLEGDSRYSRIVDIAMTVMDEAVRMMLKKYEKVVFVCAEGNHDIAGSIWLRKFIRKLYANEPRLEVIDNDFPYYAYRHGETMLCFHHGHKAKMGSLPKVFASEPRFREDWGQSKIAYIHSGHYHHERLLEDAGAITEQHPTLASRDSYATRLGLMSQRGAKVITYDATDGEVARITVRPKT
;
A
#
# COMPACT_ATOMS: atom_id res chain seq x y z
N LEU A 1 -6.26 -11.18 7.64
CA LEU A 1 -6.00 -10.54 8.95
C LEU A 1 -4.82 -11.17 9.71
N SER A 2 -4.63 -12.50 9.71
CA SER A 2 -3.53 -13.12 10.46
C SER A 2 -2.16 -12.55 10.11
N SER A 3 -1.83 -12.44 8.83
CA SER A 3 -0.55 -11.85 8.39
C SER A 3 -0.43 -10.38 8.75
N VAL A 4 -1.52 -9.60 8.68
CA VAL A 4 -1.53 -8.18 9.10
C VAL A 4 -1.27 -8.07 10.60
N LYS A 5 -1.91 -8.92 11.40
CA LYS A 5 -1.64 -8.99 12.85
C LYS A 5 -0.19 -9.34 13.13
N GLU A 6 0.36 -10.37 12.45
CA GLU A 6 1.76 -10.77 12.61
C GLU A 6 2.72 -9.65 12.23
N MET A 7 2.44 -8.89 11.15
CA MET A 7 3.21 -7.70 10.80
C MET A 7 3.19 -6.66 11.93
N ILE A 8 2.00 -6.31 12.43
CA ILE A 8 1.86 -5.31 13.49
C ILE A 8 2.56 -5.78 14.77
N ASP A 9 2.39 -7.04 15.15
CA ASP A 9 3.01 -7.61 16.37
C ASP A 9 4.55 -7.61 16.27
N SER A 10 5.10 -7.87 15.07
CA SER A 10 6.55 -7.96 14.84
C SER A 10 7.25 -6.61 14.73
N THR A 11 6.52 -5.49 14.57
CA THR A 11 7.15 -4.16 14.48
C THR A 11 7.82 -3.77 15.79
N PRO A 12 8.98 -3.08 15.75
CA PRO A 12 9.57 -2.50 16.95
C PRO A 12 8.67 -1.41 17.55
N LYS A 13 8.97 -1.03 18.79
CA LYS A 13 8.30 0.13 19.40
C LYS A 13 8.70 1.40 18.65
N SER A 14 7.70 2.14 18.18
CA SER A 14 7.88 3.44 17.54
C SER A 14 6.68 4.33 17.86
N LYS A 15 6.84 5.65 17.69
CA LYS A 15 5.74 6.59 17.93
C LYS A 15 4.72 6.56 16.80
N ILE A 16 5.19 6.40 15.57
CA ILE A 16 4.37 6.46 14.35
C ILE A 16 4.33 5.07 13.72
N GLY A 17 3.13 4.58 13.46
CA GLY A 17 2.90 3.39 12.64
C GLY A 17 2.23 3.77 11.33
N MET A 18 2.73 3.26 10.21
CA MET A 18 2.11 3.45 8.90
C MET A 18 1.51 2.13 8.41
N LEU A 19 0.22 2.16 8.11
CA LEU A 19 -0.48 1.05 7.45
C LEU A 19 -0.65 1.41 5.97
N CYS A 20 0.04 0.66 5.12
CA CYS A 20 0.05 0.91 3.69
C CYS A 20 -0.51 -0.27 2.90
N ASN A 21 -1.60 -0.02 2.17
CA ASN A 21 -2.10 -0.86 1.10
C ASN A 21 -1.64 -0.26 -0.24
N LEU A 22 -0.89 -1.03 -1.02
CA LEU A 22 -0.32 -0.59 -2.29
C LEU A 22 -1.27 -0.74 -3.50
N GLY A 23 -2.58 -0.88 -3.28
CA GLY A 23 -3.60 -1.03 -4.32
C GLY A 23 -3.94 -2.49 -4.62
N ASP A 24 -4.96 -2.69 -5.47
CA ASP A 24 -5.53 -3.99 -5.81
C ASP A 24 -5.99 -4.79 -4.57
N PHE A 25 -6.54 -4.07 -3.58
CA PHE A 25 -7.10 -4.72 -2.39
C PHE A 25 -8.37 -5.48 -2.69
N LEU A 26 -9.18 -4.95 -3.61
CA LEU A 26 -10.31 -5.65 -4.21
C LEU A 26 -9.89 -6.29 -5.53
N HIS A 27 -10.38 -7.50 -5.78
CA HIS A 27 -10.06 -8.21 -6.99
C HIS A 27 -10.77 -7.63 -8.23
N TRP A 28 -11.96 -7.03 -8.05
CA TRP A 28 -12.68 -6.26 -9.08
C TRP A 28 -13.48 -5.11 -8.46
N ASP A 29 -13.91 -4.18 -9.28
CA ASP A 29 -14.42 -2.85 -8.89
C ASP A 29 -15.84 -2.57 -9.38
N GLY A 30 -16.74 -3.49 -9.20
CA GLY A 30 -18.13 -3.32 -9.63
C GLY A 30 -18.96 -4.60 -9.55
N LEU A 31 -20.17 -4.55 -10.09
CA LEU A 31 -21.10 -5.68 -10.06
C LEU A 31 -20.69 -6.81 -11.02
N GLU A 32 -19.96 -6.46 -12.08
CA GLU A 32 -19.41 -7.42 -13.04
C GLU A 32 -18.03 -7.89 -12.59
N GLN A 33 -17.81 -9.20 -12.63
CA GLN A 33 -16.53 -9.82 -12.28
C GLN A 33 -15.51 -9.66 -13.40
N LEU A 34 -15.19 -8.41 -13.73
CA LEU A 34 -14.26 -8.04 -14.78
C LEU A 34 -13.19 -7.10 -14.26
N THR A 35 -11.97 -7.23 -14.76
CA THR A 35 -10.94 -6.21 -14.49
C THR A 35 -11.37 -4.88 -15.09
N PRO A 36 -11.27 -3.73 -14.35
CA PRO A 36 -11.75 -2.44 -14.81
C PRO A 36 -11.16 -2.02 -16.17
N SER A 37 -9.85 -2.20 -16.36
CA SER A 37 -9.14 -1.75 -17.56
C SER A 37 -9.07 -2.81 -18.68
N GLY A 38 -8.82 -4.06 -18.35
CA GLY A 38 -8.59 -5.13 -19.33
C GLY A 38 -9.86 -5.91 -19.70
N LYS A 39 -10.97 -5.72 -18.98
CA LYS A 39 -12.23 -6.46 -19.14
C LYS A 39 -12.05 -8.00 -19.14
N ASN A 40 -11.00 -8.46 -18.47
CA ASN A 40 -10.77 -9.89 -18.28
C ASN A 40 -11.73 -10.45 -17.25
N LEU A 41 -12.36 -11.58 -17.56
CA LEU A 41 -13.23 -12.28 -16.61
C LEU A 41 -12.41 -12.79 -15.44
N LEU A 42 -12.92 -12.53 -14.24
CA LEU A 42 -12.32 -12.94 -12.98
C LEU A 42 -13.13 -14.08 -12.34
N GLU A 43 -12.42 -15.02 -11.75
CA GLU A 43 -13.05 -16.08 -10.97
C GLU A 43 -13.39 -15.53 -9.57
N GLY A 44 -14.67 -15.37 -9.29
CA GLY A 44 -15.18 -14.94 -8.00
C GLY A 44 -16.41 -15.75 -7.59
N ASP A 45 -16.40 -16.24 -6.38
CA ASP A 45 -17.50 -17.03 -5.77
C ASP A 45 -18.40 -16.16 -4.88
N SER A 46 -18.14 -14.88 -4.79
CA SER A 46 -18.82 -13.97 -3.86
C SER A 46 -19.45 -12.77 -4.56
N ARG A 47 -20.56 -12.28 -4.01
CA ARG A 47 -21.17 -11.02 -4.45
C ARG A 47 -20.29 -9.84 -4.10
N TYR A 48 -20.26 -8.82 -4.94
CA TYR A 48 -19.47 -7.59 -4.73
C TYR A 48 -19.74 -6.92 -3.37
N SER A 49 -21.00 -6.86 -2.92
CA SER A 49 -21.35 -6.33 -1.61
C SER A 49 -20.62 -7.03 -0.47
N ARG A 50 -20.50 -8.36 -0.52
CA ARG A 50 -19.78 -9.14 0.50
C ARG A 50 -18.29 -8.85 0.48
N ILE A 51 -17.70 -8.64 -0.71
CA ILE A 51 -16.29 -8.28 -0.85
C ILE A 51 -16.03 -6.92 -0.22
N VAL A 52 -16.91 -5.95 -0.47
CA VAL A 52 -16.84 -4.61 0.14
C VAL A 52 -16.94 -4.68 1.66
N ASP A 53 -17.90 -5.44 2.20
CA ASP A 53 -18.04 -5.63 3.66
C ASP A 53 -16.80 -6.24 4.28
N ILE A 54 -16.20 -7.26 3.65
CA ILE A 54 -14.96 -7.88 4.10
C ILE A 54 -13.80 -6.86 4.05
N ALA A 55 -13.69 -6.09 2.97
CA ALA A 55 -12.65 -5.10 2.81
C ALA A 55 -12.72 -4.02 3.90
N MET A 56 -13.91 -3.48 4.15
CA MET A 56 -14.15 -2.50 5.21
C MET A 56 -13.80 -3.08 6.58
N THR A 57 -14.24 -4.30 6.89
CA THR A 57 -13.97 -4.98 8.15
C THR A 57 -12.47 -5.20 8.35
N VAL A 58 -11.76 -5.70 7.34
CA VAL A 58 -10.32 -5.98 7.43
C VAL A 58 -9.53 -4.70 7.67
N MET A 59 -9.87 -3.62 6.97
CA MET A 59 -9.15 -2.34 7.12
C MET A 59 -9.48 -1.66 8.47
N ASP A 60 -10.74 -1.70 8.91
CA ASP A 60 -11.12 -1.19 10.24
C ASP A 60 -10.35 -1.93 11.35
N GLU A 61 -10.33 -3.26 11.32
CA GLU A 61 -9.59 -4.04 12.32
C GLU A 61 -8.09 -3.76 12.28
N ALA A 62 -7.49 -3.63 11.08
CA ALA A 62 -6.09 -3.28 10.96
C ALA A 62 -5.79 -1.90 11.57
N VAL A 63 -6.60 -0.88 11.28
CA VAL A 63 -6.47 0.46 11.87
C VAL A 63 -6.64 0.41 13.38
N ARG A 64 -7.62 -0.34 13.92
CA ARG A 64 -7.79 -0.53 15.36
C ARG A 64 -6.56 -1.16 16.03
N MET A 65 -5.97 -2.16 15.41
CA MET A 65 -4.74 -2.79 15.92
C MET A 65 -3.57 -1.80 15.93
N MET A 66 -3.43 -0.99 14.87
CA MET A 66 -2.42 0.06 14.79
C MET A 66 -2.60 1.11 15.89
N LEU A 67 -3.83 1.61 16.08
CA LEU A 67 -4.14 2.62 17.11
C LEU A 67 -3.93 2.11 18.56
N LYS A 68 -3.99 0.80 18.78
CA LYS A 68 -3.63 0.20 20.08
C LYS A 68 -2.12 0.20 20.35
N LYS A 69 -1.31 0.20 19.29
CA LYS A 69 0.15 0.05 19.40
C LYS A 69 0.89 1.37 19.29
N TYR A 70 0.42 2.32 18.47
CA TYR A 70 1.13 3.53 18.11
C TYR A 70 0.45 4.79 18.64
N GLU A 71 1.26 5.82 18.95
CA GLU A 71 0.79 7.15 19.35
C GLU A 71 0.15 7.90 18.16
N LYS A 72 0.66 7.69 16.96
CA LYS A 72 0.13 8.21 15.69
C LYS A 72 0.07 7.10 14.66
N VAL A 73 -1.00 7.07 13.88
CA VAL A 73 -1.18 6.12 12.76
C VAL A 73 -1.36 6.90 11.47
N VAL A 74 -0.62 6.54 10.43
CA VAL A 74 -0.80 7.05 9.07
C VAL A 74 -1.37 5.93 8.20
N PHE A 75 -2.48 6.19 7.55
CA PHE A 75 -3.13 5.24 6.65
C PHE A 75 -2.97 5.66 5.19
N VAL A 76 -2.40 4.75 4.40
CA VAL A 76 -2.25 4.88 2.95
C VAL A 76 -3.00 3.73 2.28
N CYS A 77 -3.89 4.06 1.36
CA CYS A 77 -4.54 3.09 0.48
C CYS A 77 -4.41 3.59 -0.95
N ALA A 78 -3.41 3.08 -1.67
CA ALA A 78 -3.14 3.47 -3.04
C ALA A 78 -4.24 2.95 -3.98
N GLU A 79 -4.48 3.70 -5.05
CA GLU A 79 -5.34 3.27 -6.15
C GLU A 79 -4.67 2.13 -6.92
N GLY A 80 -5.35 0.99 -7.02
CA GLY A 80 -4.95 -0.11 -7.90
C GLY A 80 -5.64 -0.07 -9.26
N ASN A 81 -5.25 -0.93 -10.18
CA ASN A 81 -5.94 -1.05 -11.46
C ASN A 81 -7.16 -1.99 -11.40
N HIS A 82 -7.29 -2.79 -10.35
CA HIS A 82 -8.45 -3.65 -10.09
C HIS A 82 -9.52 -2.96 -9.24
N ASP A 83 -9.16 -1.93 -8.45
CA ASP A 83 -10.03 -1.32 -7.44
C ASP A 83 -9.99 0.22 -7.44
N ILE A 84 -10.05 0.83 -8.61
CA ILE A 84 -9.99 2.30 -8.77
C ILE A 84 -11.06 2.99 -7.92
N ALA A 85 -12.34 2.65 -8.10
CA ALA A 85 -13.41 3.20 -7.28
C ALA A 85 -13.42 2.63 -5.86
N GLY A 86 -13.12 1.34 -5.70
CA GLY A 86 -13.05 0.66 -4.41
C GLY A 86 -12.03 1.30 -3.47
N SER A 87 -10.85 1.66 -3.97
CA SER A 87 -9.84 2.35 -3.18
C SER A 87 -10.28 3.73 -2.69
N ILE A 88 -11.03 4.49 -3.51
CA ILE A 88 -11.63 5.78 -3.12
C ILE A 88 -12.61 5.57 -1.96
N TRP A 89 -13.55 4.62 -2.13
CA TRP A 89 -14.52 4.27 -1.11
C TRP A 89 -13.85 3.90 0.21
N LEU A 90 -12.83 3.07 0.15
CA LEU A 90 -12.13 2.58 1.34
C LEU A 90 -11.42 3.71 2.10
N ARG A 91 -10.74 4.63 1.39
CA ARG A 91 -10.16 5.83 2.02
C ARG A 91 -11.21 6.71 2.68
N LYS A 92 -12.31 7.00 1.95
CA LYS A 92 -13.41 7.84 2.50
C LYS A 92 -14.11 7.17 3.67
N PHE A 93 -14.30 5.84 3.63
CA PHE A 93 -14.85 5.06 4.73
C PHE A 93 -14.00 5.19 5.99
N ILE A 94 -12.69 4.88 5.92
CA ILE A 94 -11.77 4.99 7.07
C ILE A 94 -11.74 6.42 7.60
N ARG A 95 -11.63 7.42 6.72
CA ARG A 95 -11.63 8.84 7.14
C ARG A 95 -12.91 9.25 7.86
N LYS A 96 -14.08 8.75 7.43
CA LYS A 96 -15.36 9.05 8.07
C LYS A 96 -15.56 8.29 9.38
N LEU A 97 -15.19 7.00 9.40
CA LEU A 97 -15.31 6.16 10.59
C LEU A 97 -14.48 6.71 11.75
N TYR A 98 -13.30 7.23 11.46
CA TYR A 98 -12.36 7.77 12.43
C TYR A 98 -12.29 9.30 12.45
N ALA A 99 -13.36 10.00 12.05
CA ALA A 99 -13.37 11.46 11.98
C ALA A 99 -13.04 12.16 13.31
N ASN A 100 -13.28 11.51 14.45
CA ASN A 100 -13.00 12.00 15.79
C ASN A 100 -11.74 11.38 16.45
N GLU A 101 -10.92 10.64 15.69
CA GLU A 101 -9.68 10.06 16.20
C GLU A 101 -8.47 10.90 15.72
N PRO A 102 -7.95 11.83 16.56
CA PRO A 102 -6.90 12.76 16.14
C PRO A 102 -5.55 12.09 15.89
N ARG A 103 -5.37 10.84 16.33
CA ARG A 103 -4.14 10.08 16.12
C ARG A 103 -4.07 9.41 14.72
N LEU A 104 -5.20 9.35 13.99
CA LEU A 104 -5.24 8.78 12.66
C LEU A 104 -5.16 9.87 11.59
N GLU A 105 -4.13 9.82 10.78
CA GLU A 105 -4.00 10.59 9.55
C GLU A 105 -4.28 9.69 8.34
N VAL A 106 -5.28 10.04 7.53
CA VAL A 106 -5.58 9.34 6.26
C VAL A 106 -5.04 10.17 5.11
N ILE A 107 -4.08 9.62 4.37
CA ILE A 107 -3.58 10.26 3.14
C ILE A 107 -4.62 10.03 2.04
N ASP A 108 -5.39 11.07 1.74
CA ASP A 108 -6.54 11.01 0.83
C ASP A 108 -6.32 11.96 -0.37
N ASN A 109 -5.83 11.40 -1.46
CA ASN A 109 -5.57 12.11 -2.72
C ASN A 109 -6.54 11.65 -3.82
N ASP A 110 -6.83 12.56 -4.75
CA ASP A 110 -7.62 12.27 -5.96
C ASP A 110 -6.77 11.85 -7.16
N PHE A 111 -5.51 11.49 -6.93
CA PHE A 111 -4.55 11.04 -7.94
C PHE A 111 -3.68 9.92 -7.36
N PRO A 112 -3.06 9.04 -8.19
CA PRO A 112 -2.53 7.75 -7.75
C PRO A 112 -1.14 7.81 -7.10
N TYR A 113 -0.67 8.98 -6.66
CA TYR A 113 0.63 9.15 -6.00
C TYR A 113 0.43 9.63 -4.57
N TYR A 114 1.08 8.98 -3.61
CA TYR A 114 0.94 9.28 -2.19
C TYR A 114 2.32 9.47 -1.59
N ALA A 115 2.46 10.37 -0.64
CA ALA A 115 3.72 10.61 0.03
C ALA A 115 3.52 11.00 1.50
N TYR A 116 4.52 10.71 2.30
CA TYR A 116 4.63 11.09 3.69
C TYR A 116 6.10 11.38 4.01
N ARG A 117 6.38 12.58 4.52
CA ARG A 117 7.73 12.95 4.95
C ARG A 117 7.91 12.67 6.44
N HIS A 118 8.94 11.91 6.79
CA HIS A 118 9.36 11.62 8.14
C HIS A 118 10.74 12.22 8.39
N GLY A 119 10.79 13.46 8.88
CA GLY A 119 12.04 14.19 9.02
C GLY A 119 12.72 14.45 7.68
N GLU A 120 13.91 13.89 7.48
CA GLU A 120 14.70 13.94 6.24
C GLU A 120 14.51 12.72 5.34
N THR A 121 13.62 11.79 5.75
CA THR A 121 13.24 10.60 4.96
C THR A 121 11.87 10.82 4.30
N MET A 122 11.78 10.64 2.99
CA MET A 122 10.51 10.70 2.27
C MET A 122 10.03 9.29 1.91
N LEU A 123 8.80 8.99 2.24
CA LEU A 123 8.12 7.74 1.90
C LEU A 123 7.07 8.01 0.83
N CYS A 124 7.20 7.36 -0.33
CA CYS A 124 6.33 7.53 -1.48
C CYS A 124 5.64 6.22 -1.83
N PHE A 125 4.40 6.29 -2.30
CA PHE A 125 3.60 5.11 -2.59
C PHE A 125 2.86 5.28 -3.92
N HIS A 126 2.89 4.23 -4.72
CA HIS A 126 2.19 4.13 -5.99
C HIS A 126 1.91 2.66 -6.31
N HIS A 127 0.76 2.33 -6.89
CA HIS A 127 0.49 0.93 -7.18
C HIS A 127 1.47 0.30 -8.19
N GLY A 128 1.91 1.03 -9.20
CA GLY A 128 2.84 0.53 -10.22
C GLY A 128 2.25 0.43 -11.64
N HIS A 129 0.93 0.54 -11.78
CA HIS A 129 0.24 0.34 -13.06
C HIS A 129 0.29 1.55 -14.03
N LYS A 130 0.47 2.77 -13.52
CA LYS A 130 0.53 4.01 -14.36
C LYS A 130 1.94 4.46 -14.68
N ALA A 131 2.92 4.10 -13.86
CA ALA A 131 4.30 4.54 -14.02
C ALA A 131 5.27 3.40 -13.75
N LYS A 132 6.31 3.28 -14.57
CA LYS A 132 7.38 2.31 -14.38
C LYS A 132 8.27 2.72 -13.21
N MET A 133 8.88 1.76 -12.51
CA MET A 133 9.77 1.99 -11.36
C MET A 133 10.80 3.12 -11.60
N GLY A 134 11.53 3.07 -12.72
CA GLY A 134 12.57 4.06 -13.03
C GLY A 134 12.04 5.47 -13.37
N SER A 135 10.73 5.65 -13.56
CA SER A 135 10.13 6.98 -13.77
C SER A 135 9.54 7.58 -12.49
N LEU A 136 9.28 6.78 -11.47
CA LEU A 136 8.65 7.24 -10.23
C LEU A 136 9.45 8.33 -9.50
N PRO A 137 10.80 8.26 -9.36
CA PRO A 137 11.57 9.34 -8.74
C PRO A 137 11.34 10.69 -9.42
N LYS A 138 11.30 10.72 -10.76
CA LYS A 138 11.05 11.93 -11.53
C LYS A 138 9.66 12.50 -11.30
N VAL A 139 8.65 11.61 -11.18
CA VAL A 139 7.27 12.04 -10.90
C VAL A 139 7.19 12.72 -9.53
N PHE A 140 7.70 12.07 -8.47
CA PHE A 140 7.64 12.63 -7.12
C PHE A 140 8.46 13.92 -6.97
N ALA A 141 9.62 14.01 -7.63
CA ALA A 141 10.46 15.21 -7.63
C ALA A 141 9.85 16.39 -8.39
N SER A 142 9.05 16.13 -9.44
CA SER A 142 8.48 17.18 -10.30
C SER A 142 7.05 17.58 -9.92
N GLU A 143 6.28 16.73 -9.25
CA GLU A 143 4.91 17.01 -8.84
C GLU A 143 4.87 18.17 -7.81
N PRO A 144 4.16 19.27 -8.09
CA PRO A 144 4.16 20.44 -7.21
C PRO A 144 3.79 20.17 -5.75
N ARG A 145 2.94 19.16 -5.50
CA ARG A 145 2.47 18.77 -4.15
C ARG A 145 3.55 18.07 -3.32
N PHE A 146 4.57 17.49 -3.95
CA PHE A 146 5.63 16.73 -3.29
C PHE A 146 7.00 17.36 -3.42
N ARG A 147 7.17 18.30 -4.36
CA ARG A 147 8.47 18.89 -4.71
C ARG A 147 9.18 19.54 -3.52
N GLU A 148 8.44 20.19 -2.63
CA GLU A 148 9.01 20.80 -1.44
C GLU A 148 9.53 19.71 -0.48
N ASP A 149 8.72 18.72 -0.15
CA ASP A 149 9.10 17.59 0.71
C ASP A 149 10.23 16.78 0.10
N TRP A 150 10.22 16.57 -1.21
CA TRP A 150 11.32 15.92 -1.94
C TRP A 150 12.62 16.69 -1.78
N GLY A 151 12.60 18.00 -1.98
CA GLY A 151 13.80 18.86 -1.88
C GLY A 151 14.36 18.99 -0.46
N GLN A 152 13.53 18.79 0.56
CA GLN A 152 13.92 18.80 1.98
C GLN A 152 14.34 17.43 2.52
N SER A 153 14.20 16.37 1.72
CA SER A 153 14.55 15.01 2.12
C SER A 153 15.94 14.64 1.62
N LYS A 154 16.72 13.93 2.45
CA LYS A 154 18.03 13.39 2.07
C LYS A 154 17.90 12.16 1.20
N ILE A 155 16.90 11.32 1.49
CA ILE A 155 16.64 10.07 0.77
C ILE A 155 15.14 9.85 0.63
N ALA A 156 14.73 9.33 -0.52
CA ALA A 156 13.35 8.94 -0.80
C ALA A 156 13.23 7.43 -0.99
N TYR A 157 12.23 6.83 -0.39
CA TYR A 157 11.83 5.44 -0.59
C TYR A 157 10.49 5.41 -1.30
N ILE A 158 10.43 4.71 -2.43
CA ILE A 158 9.22 4.63 -3.25
C ILE A 158 8.74 3.18 -3.28
N HIS A 159 7.57 2.93 -2.72
CA HIS A 159 6.98 1.60 -2.63
C HIS A 159 5.92 1.40 -3.69
N SER A 160 6.00 0.27 -4.40
CA SER A 160 5.02 -0.10 -5.42
C SER A 160 4.61 -1.57 -5.33
N GLY A 161 3.45 -1.89 -5.90
CA GLY A 161 2.89 -3.24 -6.01
C GLY A 161 2.78 -3.72 -7.46
N HIS A 162 1.59 -4.17 -7.86
CA HIS A 162 1.11 -4.52 -9.20
C HIS A 162 1.70 -5.81 -9.81
N TYR A 163 3.02 -5.93 -9.83
CA TYR A 163 3.69 -7.06 -10.53
C TYR A 163 3.87 -8.31 -9.65
N HIS A 164 3.48 -8.26 -8.38
CA HIS A 164 3.47 -9.38 -7.43
C HIS A 164 4.83 -10.06 -7.20
N HIS A 165 5.95 -9.42 -7.55
CA HIS A 165 7.30 -9.92 -7.29
C HIS A 165 8.21 -8.81 -6.74
N GLU A 166 9.28 -9.21 -6.07
CA GLU A 166 10.24 -8.26 -5.50
C GLU A 166 11.19 -7.74 -6.56
N ARG A 167 11.39 -6.43 -6.57
CA ARG A 167 12.41 -5.76 -7.37
C ARG A 167 12.82 -4.47 -6.65
N LEU A 168 14.11 -4.19 -6.64
CA LEU A 168 14.68 -2.97 -6.09
C LEU A 168 15.47 -2.24 -7.16
N LEU A 169 15.33 -0.93 -7.21
CA LEU A 169 16.06 -0.03 -8.11
C LEU A 169 16.46 1.21 -7.32
N GLU A 170 17.76 1.50 -7.28
CA GLU A 170 18.28 2.76 -6.75
C GLU A 170 18.66 3.67 -7.91
N ASP A 171 18.09 4.87 -7.94
CA ASP A 171 18.33 5.88 -8.97
C ASP A 171 18.00 7.28 -8.44
N ALA A 172 18.83 8.25 -8.81
CA ALA A 172 18.62 9.68 -8.54
C ALA A 172 18.33 10.03 -7.06
N GLY A 173 19.00 9.37 -6.11
CA GLY A 173 18.81 9.59 -4.67
C GLY A 173 17.53 8.98 -4.10
N ALA A 174 16.87 8.11 -4.85
CA ALA A 174 15.69 7.38 -4.41
C ALA A 174 15.88 5.87 -4.53
N ILE A 175 15.32 5.13 -3.59
CA ILE A 175 15.22 3.68 -3.63
C ILE A 175 13.78 3.31 -3.95
N THR A 176 13.55 2.76 -5.14
CA THR A 176 12.24 2.27 -5.57
C THR A 176 12.17 0.77 -5.34
N GLU A 177 11.21 0.33 -4.55
CA GLU A 177 10.97 -1.08 -4.24
C GLU A 177 9.58 -1.52 -4.70
N GLN A 178 9.55 -2.59 -5.46
CA GLN A 178 8.34 -3.30 -5.83
C GLN A 178 8.14 -4.48 -4.88
N HIS A 179 6.93 -4.59 -4.32
CA HIS A 179 6.60 -5.57 -3.29
C HIS A 179 5.86 -6.78 -3.85
N PRO A 180 6.03 -7.96 -3.21
CA PRO A 180 5.19 -9.12 -3.47
C PRO A 180 3.77 -8.90 -2.95
N THR A 181 2.88 -9.84 -3.20
CA THR A 181 1.49 -9.83 -2.72
C THR A 181 1.27 -10.82 -1.59
N LEU A 182 0.27 -10.55 -0.73
CA LEU A 182 -0.28 -11.53 0.22
C LEU A 182 -1.34 -12.43 -0.43
N ALA A 183 -1.90 -12.03 -1.58
CA ALA A 183 -2.92 -12.80 -2.28
C ALA A 183 -2.43 -14.18 -2.70
N SER A 184 -3.35 -15.15 -2.74
CA SER A 184 -3.10 -16.45 -3.34
C SER A 184 -2.92 -16.28 -4.85
N ARG A 185 -2.20 -17.22 -5.46
CA ARG A 185 -2.12 -17.30 -6.92
C ARG A 185 -3.53 -17.54 -7.48
N ASP A 186 -3.90 -16.73 -8.46
CA ASP A 186 -5.09 -16.97 -9.27
C ASP A 186 -4.75 -17.83 -10.52
N SER A 187 -5.77 -18.19 -11.28
CA SER A 187 -5.60 -18.95 -12.51
C SER A 187 -4.82 -18.19 -13.59
N TYR A 188 -4.88 -16.86 -13.62
CA TYR A 188 -4.11 -16.04 -14.55
C TYR A 188 -2.60 -16.11 -14.24
N ALA A 189 -2.21 -15.89 -12.99
CA ALA A 189 -0.82 -16.01 -12.56
C ALA A 189 -0.26 -17.43 -12.78
N THR A 190 -1.10 -18.46 -12.56
CA THR A 190 -0.73 -19.86 -12.79
C THR A 190 -0.47 -20.14 -14.27
N ARG A 191 -1.32 -19.65 -15.17
CA ARG A 191 -1.16 -19.82 -16.63
C ARG A 191 0.08 -19.12 -17.17
N LEU A 192 0.47 -17.99 -16.59
CA LEU A 192 1.69 -17.27 -16.96
C LEU A 192 2.96 -17.81 -16.30
N GLY A 193 2.86 -18.85 -15.48
CA GLY A 193 4.02 -19.43 -14.78
C GLY A 193 4.63 -18.51 -13.74
N LEU A 194 3.87 -17.53 -13.21
CA LEU A 194 4.34 -16.61 -12.19
C LEU A 194 4.48 -17.34 -10.86
N MET A 195 5.72 -17.54 -10.40
CA MET A 195 6.08 -18.37 -9.22
C MET A 195 6.57 -17.52 -8.04
N SER A 196 6.21 -16.24 -7.99
CA SER A 196 6.67 -15.34 -6.92
C SER A 196 6.16 -15.79 -5.54
N GLN A 197 7.02 -15.65 -4.53
CA GLN A 197 6.65 -15.96 -3.16
C GLN A 197 5.70 -14.90 -2.63
N ARG A 198 4.68 -15.34 -1.88
CA ARG A 198 3.77 -14.45 -1.16
C ARG A 198 4.48 -13.82 0.04
N GLY A 199 4.18 -12.56 0.32
CA GLY A 199 4.73 -11.88 1.47
C GLY A 199 4.32 -10.42 1.58
N ALA A 200 4.58 -9.87 2.76
CA ALA A 200 4.51 -8.43 3.02
C ALA A 200 5.73 -8.00 3.83
N LYS A 201 6.03 -6.72 3.80
CA LYS A 201 7.19 -6.14 4.49
C LYS A 201 6.74 -5.28 5.66
N VAL A 202 7.46 -5.41 6.75
CA VAL A 202 7.50 -4.41 7.82
C VAL A 202 8.84 -3.72 7.70
N ILE A 203 8.83 -2.41 7.51
CA ILE A 203 10.05 -1.63 7.30
C ILE A 203 10.05 -0.50 8.34
N THR A 204 11.18 -0.35 9.02
CA THR A 204 11.37 0.71 10.01
C THR A 204 12.28 1.78 9.43
N TYR A 205 11.81 3.01 9.47
CA TYR A 205 12.54 4.18 9.01
C TYR A 205 12.89 5.10 10.17
N ASP A 206 14.13 5.51 10.20
CA ASP A 206 14.58 6.63 11.02
C ASP A 206 14.33 7.96 10.30
N ALA A 207 14.16 9.02 11.07
CA ALA A 207 13.86 10.35 10.53
C ALA A 207 15.02 10.96 9.73
N THR A 208 16.26 10.54 9.99
CA THR A 208 17.51 11.06 9.38
C THR A 208 18.27 10.03 8.58
N ASP A 209 18.25 8.76 9.03
CA ASP A 209 19.11 7.72 8.50
C ASP A 209 18.40 6.80 7.49
N GLY A 210 17.08 7.03 7.25
CA GLY A 210 16.30 6.24 6.32
C GLY A 210 15.93 4.87 6.88
N GLU A 211 16.00 3.81 6.05
CA GLU A 211 15.66 2.46 6.47
C GLU A 211 16.70 1.89 7.45
N VAL A 212 16.25 1.45 8.63
CA VAL A 212 17.11 0.88 9.69
C VAL A 212 16.82 -0.58 10.00
N ALA A 213 15.64 -1.09 9.64
CA ALA A 213 15.29 -2.51 9.81
C ALA A 213 14.16 -2.93 8.88
N ARG A 214 14.15 -4.23 8.53
CA ARG A 214 13.02 -4.83 7.81
C ARG A 214 12.75 -6.25 8.23
N ILE A 215 11.47 -6.64 8.17
CA ILE A 215 10.98 -7.98 8.44
C ILE A 215 10.08 -8.41 7.29
N THR A 216 10.23 -9.63 6.82
CA THR A 216 9.31 -10.23 5.84
C THR A 216 8.35 -11.17 6.56
N VAL A 217 7.05 -10.91 6.40
CA VAL A 217 5.97 -11.79 6.88
C VAL A 217 5.40 -12.55 5.70
N ARG A 218 5.31 -13.87 5.85
CA ARG A 218 4.75 -14.77 4.84
C ARG A 218 3.46 -15.39 5.35
N PRO A 219 2.39 -15.45 4.53
CA PRO A 219 1.18 -16.16 4.93
C PRO A 219 1.51 -17.62 5.26
N LYS A 220 1.00 -18.10 6.40
CA LYS A 220 1.03 -19.53 6.71
C LYS A 220 0.05 -20.23 5.77
N THR A 221 0.53 -21.26 5.10
CA THR A 221 -0.27 -22.15 4.24
C THR A 221 -1.33 -22.87 5.06
#